data_df6771d1a7548767329e58222db7adde
#
_entry.id   df6771d1a7548767329e58222db7adde
#
_cell.length_a   1.000
_cell.length_b   1.000
_cell.length_c   1.000
_cell.angle_alpha   90.00
_cell.angle_beta   90.00
_cell.angle_gamma   90.00
#
_symmetry.space_group_name_H-M   'P 1'
#
loop_
_entity.id
_entity.type
_entity.pdbx_description
1 polymer ?
#
loop_
_entity_poly.entity_id
_entity_poly.type
_entity_poly.pdbx_seq_one_letter_code
_entity_poly.pdbx_strand_id
1 'polypeptide(L)'
;MAARQSGARGMANSASRLRDTLDTAPRFTEADAAELNARFDGKSAHDVLAAVLRDGVAGKVAMVSSFGAESAVLLHLAAQVAPDVPVLFLETGKHFAETLEYRDELVERLGLSNLLNLTPDAAELAAKDESGLRWSYDPDGCCEIRKVKPLARALGGFDASITGRKAFQASTRAHLPRFELDRSDSAGRLKINPIIDWNAADIARYFVEHDLPAHPLVAQGYPSIGCSPCTNKVAPGADPRSGRWSGWDKTECGIHLPGQTDTDDLPPGFEPAF
;
A
#
# COMPACT_ATOMS: atom_id res chain seq x y z
N MET A 1 -64.02 44.93 -16.10
CA MET A 1 -63.07 44.81 -15.02
C MET A 1 -62.14 43.64 -15.30
N ALA A 2 -60.95 43.92 -15.80
CA ALA A 2 -59.96 42.91 -16.18
C ALA A 2 -58.86 42.82 -15.12
N ALA A 3 -58.71 41.69 -14.50
CA ALA A 3 -57.62 41.40 -13.57
C ALA A 3 -56.39 40.84 -14.33
N ARG A 4 -55.28 41.57 -14.22
CA ARG A 4 -53.99 41.17 -14.79
C ARG A 4 -53.36 40.12 -13.88
N GLN A 5 -53.08 38.92 -14.46
CA GLN A 5 -52.14 37.98 -13.85
C GLN A 5 -50.73 38.30 -14.36
N SER A 6 -49.85 38.75 -13.45
CA SER A 6 -48.43 38.90 -13.71
C SER A 6 -47.74 37.58 -13.44
N GLY A 7 -47.09 37.06 -14.46
CA GLY A 7 -46.29 35.84 -14.36
C GLY A 7 -44.97 36.09 -13.66
N ALA A 8 -44.77 35.36 -12.58
CA ALA A 8 -43.45 35.16 -11.98
C ALA A 8 -42.79 34.00 -12.70
N ARG A 9 -41.92 34.26 -13.69
CA ARG A 9 -41.02 33.26 -14.25
C ARG A 9 -39.75 33.25 -13.46
N GLY A 10 -39.51 32.16 -12.79
CA GLY A 10 -38.36 31.37 -12.60
C GLY A 10 -36.99 32.02 -12.65
N MET A 11 -36.45 32.40 -11.46
CA MET A 11 -35.03 32.46 -11.20
C MET A 11 -34.65 31.28 -10.27
N ALA A 12 -34.82 30.06 -10.78
CA ALA A 12 -34.31 28.86 -10.13
C ALA A 12 -33.64 28.03 -11.23
N ASN A 13 -32.34 28.10 -11.36
CA ASN A 13 -31.48 27.03 -11.88
C ASN A 13 -30.11 27.52 -12.40
N SER A 14 -29.47 28.49 -11.79
CA SER A 14 -28.06 28.76 -12.09
C SER A 14 -27.09 28.21 -11.04
N ALA A 15 -27.57 27.95 -9.82
CA ALA A 15 -26.72 27.40 -8.75
C ALA A 15 -26.57 25.86 -8.77
N SER A 16 -27.44 25.15 -9.51
CA SER A 16 -27.39 23.68 -9.62
C SER A 16 -26.47 23.19 -10.73
N ARG A 17 -26.14 24.01 -11.72
CA ARG A 17 -25.26 23.62 -12.82
C ARG A 17 -23.77 23.81 -12.58
N LEU A 18 -23.38 24.40 -11.45
CA LEU A 18 -21.98 24.61 -11.06
C LEU A 18 -21.41 23.47 -10.19
N ARG A 19 -22.21 22.42 -9.90
CA ARG A 19 -21.74 21.26 -9.11
C ARG A 19 -21.43 20.02 -9.95
N ASP A 20 -21.62 20.05 -11.25
CA ASP A 20 -21.38 18.91 -12.15
C ASP A 20 -20.12 19.04 -13.02
N THR A 21 -19.29 20.03 -12.83
CA THR A 21 -17.89 19.93 -13.21
C THR A 21 -17.20 19.15 -12.09
N LEU A 22 -17.17 17.83 -12.22
CA LEU A 22 -16.23 17.00 -11.50
C LEU A 22 -14.87 17.71 -11.60
N ASP A 23 -14.28 18.05 -10.47
CA ASP A 23 -12.94 18.58 -10.42
C ASP A 23 -12.01 17.47 -10.92
N THR A 24 -11.69 17.49 -12.21
CA THR A 24 -10.88 16.49 -12.89
C THR A 24 -9.38 16.76 -12.70
N ALA A 25 -9.02 17.81 -11.96
CA ALA A 25 -7.64 18.08 -11.61
C ALA A 25 -7.09 16.94 -10.72
N PRO A 26 -5.87 16.46 -10.98
CA PRO A 26 -5.25 15.49 -10.10
C PRO A 26 -5.06 16.07 -8.71
N ARG A 27 -5.19 15.24 -7.68
CA ARG A 27 -5.04 15.64 -6.26
C ARG A 27 -3.65 16.21 -5.98
N PHE A 28 -2.63 15.56 -6.55
CA PHE A 28 -1.24 15.99 -6.55
C PHE A 28 -0.63 15.82 -7.93
N THR A 29 0.41 16.60 -8.22
CA THR A 29 1.19 16.59 -9.45
C THR A 29 2.64 16.19 -9.16
N GLU A 30 3.43 15.93 -10.20
CA GLU A 30 4.89 15.72 -10.05
C GLU A 30 5.59 16.95 -9.45
N ALA A 31 5.07 18.16 -9.71
CA ALA A 31 5.60 19.39 -9.10
C ALA A 31 5.36 19.42 -7.58
N ASP A 32 4.18 19.00 -7.11
CA ASP A 32 3.87 18.92 -5.68
C ASP A 32 4.77 17.87 -5.00
N ALA A 33 4.97 16.72 -5.63
CA ALA A 33 5.88 15.69 -5.12
C ALA A 33 7.33 16.20 -5.03
N ALA A 34 7.80 16.94 -6.05
CA ALA A 34 9.13 17.55 -6.06
C ALA A 34 9.28 18.62 -4.96
N GLU A 35 8.27 19.47 -4.76
CA GLU A 35 8.25 20.47 -3.68
C GLU A 35 8.32 19.82 -2.31
N LEU A 36 7.52 18.77 -2.07
CA LEU A 36 7.55 18.00 -0.83
C LEU A 36 8.92 17.33 -0.61
N ASN A 37 9.52 16.74 -1.63
CA ASN A 37 10.86 16.17 -1.51
C ASN A 37 11.90 17.23 -1.11
N ALA A 38 11.86 18.42 -1.73
CA ALA A 38 12.76 19.52 -1.39
C ALA A 38 12.52 20.04 0.05
N ARG A 39 11.23 20.17 0.45
CA ARG A 39 10.85 20.64 1.79
C ARG A 39 11.30 19.67 2.90
N PHE A 40 11.27 18.37 2.63
CA PHE A 40 11.60 17.34 3.62
C PHE A 40 12.98 16.71 3.39
N ASP A 41 13.83 17.33 2.58
CA ASP A 41 15.22 16.91 2.45
C ASP A 41 15.95 17.00 3.78
N GLY A 42 16.69 15.93 4.15
CA GLY A 42 17.39 15.82 5.43
C GLY A 42 16.50 15.77 6.69
N LYS A 43 15.18 15.76 6.57
CA LYS A 43 14.27 15.62 7.72
C LYS A 43 14.17 14.17 8.18
N SER A 44 13.94 13.98 9.49
CA SER A 44 13.73 12.66 10.07
C SER A 44 12.44 12.01 9.58
N ALA A 45 12.36 10.67 9.66
CA ALA A 45 11.12 9.94 9.38
C ALA A 45 9.96 10.39 10.27
N HIS A 46 10.25 10.73 11.54
CA HIS A 46 9.27 11.25 12.47
C HIS A 46 8.73 12.61 12.02
N ASP A 47 9.58 13.55 11.58
CA ASP A 47 9.13 14.87 11.08
C ASP A 47 8.25 14.73 9.84
N VAL A 48 8.61 13.82 8.94
CA VAL A 48 7.80 13.51 7.75
C VAL A 48 6.43 12.98 8.15
N LEU A 49 6.38 12.01 9.06
CA LEU A 49 5.12 11.44 9.54
C LEU A 49 4.28 12.48 10.30
N ALA A 50 4.89 13.33 11.10
CA ALA A 50 4.18 14.40 11.79
C ALA A 50 3.51 15.37 10.80
N ALA A 51 4.24 15.81 9.78
CA ALA A 51 3.69 16.69 8.74
C ALA A 51 2.58 16.01 7.93
N VAL A 52 2.73 14.72 7.62
CA VAL A 52 1.78 13.97 6.81
C VAL A 52 0.51 13.63 7.60
N LEU A 53 0.66 13.13 8.83
CA LEU A 53 -0.45 12.57 9.61
C LEU A 53 -1.14 13.62 10.51
N ARG A 54 -0.40 14.63 10.98
CA ARG A 54 -0.91 15.65 11.89
C ARG A 54 -1.20 16.98 11.19
N ASP A 55 -0.24 17.44 10.36
CA ASP A 55 -0.36 18.75 9.70
C ASP A 55 -1.12 18.66 8.36
N GLY A 56 -1.42 17.42 7.88
CA GLY A 56 -2.28 17.19 6.73
C GLY A 56 -1.68 17.58 5.37
N VAL A 57 -0.34 17.67 5.24
CA VAL A 57 0.32 18.12 3.99
C VAL A 57 0.08 17.19 2.79
N ALA A 58 -0.41 15.99 3.02
CA ALA A 58 -0.72 14.99 1.99
C ALA A 58 -2.21 14.61 1.95
N GLY A 59 -3.09 15.46 2.55
CA GLY A 59 -4.52 15.19 2.60
C GLY A 59 -4.88 13.98 3.45
N LYS A 60 -5.84 13.19 3.01
CA LYS A 60 -6.32 11.99 3.70
C LYS A 60 -5.40 10.81 3.45
N VAL A 61 -4.78 10.28 4.48
CA VAL A 61 -3.68 9.31 4.37
C VAL A 61 -4.03 7.97 5.01
N ALA A 62 -3.60 6.87 4.39
CA ALA A 62 -3.58 5.53 4.99
C ALA A 62 -2.16 4.94 4.94
N MET A 63 -1.84 4.08 5.90
CA MET A 63 -0.60 3.30 5.90
C MET A 63 -0.86 1.91 5.35
N VAL A 64 0.01 1.41 4.45
CA VAL A 64 -0.04 0.03 3.97
C VAL A 64 1.03 -0.77 4.68
N SER A 65 0.63 -1.83 5.39
CA SER A 65 1.54 -2.72 6.10
C SER A 65 1.29 -4.18 5.79
N SER A 66 2.37 -4.93 5.57
CA SER A 66 2.32 -6.39 5.42
C SER A 66 2.58 -7.13 6.74
N PHE A 67 2.86 -6.42 7.83
CA PHE A 67 3.30 -6.99 9.11
C PHE A 67 4.44 -8.02 8.94
N GLY A 68 5.34 -7.78 7.99
CA GLY A 68 6.53 -8.60 7.76
C GLY A 68 7.68 -8.22 8.70
N ALA A 69 8.87 -8.79 8.46
CA ALA A 69 10.03 -8.74 9.34
C ALA A 69 10.42 -7.35 9.88
N GLU A 70 10.25 -6.30 9.10
CA GLU A 70 10.69 -4.94 9.46
C GLU A 70 9.51 -3.96 9.63
N SER A 71 8.27 -4.46 9.59
CA SER A 71 7.08 -3.59 9.61
C SER A 71 6.88 -2.85 10.93
N ALA A 72 7.35 -3.42 12.06
CA ALA A 72 7.21 -2.81 13.39
C ALA A 72 7.81 -1.41 13.47
N VAL A 73 8.91 -1.14 12.76
CA VAL A 73 9.60 0.15 12.77
C VAL A 73 8.68 1.27 12.30
N LEU A 74 8.11 1.13 11.10
CA LEU A 74 7.27 2.20 10.54
C LEU A 74 5.92 2.29 11.27
N LEU A 75 5.37 1.15 11.70
CA LEU A 75 4.15 1.12 12.51
C LEU A 75 4.35 1.86 13.85
N HIS A 76 5.47 1.63 14.53
CA HIS A 76 5.80 2.32 15.78
C HIS A 76 6.00 3.82 15.57
N LEU A 77 6.77 4.23 14.55
CA LEU A 77 6.95 5.64 14.20
C LEU A 77 5.61 6.34 13.93
N ALA A 78 4.70 5.69 13.21
CA ALA A 78 3.38 6.24 12.94
C ALA A 78 2.49 6.28 14.18
N ALA A 79 2.52 5.24 15.02
CA ALA A 79 1.76 5.18 16.27
C ALA A 79 2.14 6.30 17.26
N GLN A 80 3.42 6.70 17.29
CA GLN A 80 3.89 7.84 18.10
C GLN A 80 3.28 9.18 17.65
N VAL A 81 2.88 9.28 16.38
CA VAL A 81 2.32 10.51 15.80
C VAL A 81 0.80 10.48 15.78
N ALA A 82 0.22 9.40 15.30
CA ALA A 82 -1.21 9.20 15.10
C ALA A 82 -1.58 7.72 15.25
N PRO A 83 -1.88 7.24 16.46
CA PRO A 83 -2.21 5.83 16.70
C PRO A 83 -3.51 5.37 16.02
N ASP A 84 -4.33 6.33 15.59
CA ASP A 84 -5.59 6.12 14.86
C ASP A 84 -5.43 6.17 13.33
N VAL A 85 -4.19 6.29 12.81
CA VAL A 85 -3.96 6.23 11.36
C VAL A 85 -4.55 4.94 10.77
N PRO A 86 -5.31 5.01 9.66
CA PRO A 86 -5.81 3.81 8.99
C PRO A 86 -4.64 2.92 8.52
N VAL A 87 -4.51 1.71 9.09
CA VAL A 87 -3.51 0.73 8.68
C VAL A 87 -4.19 -0.32 7.81
N LEU A 88 -3.84 -0.35 6.54
CA LEU A 88 -4.38 -1.28 5.55
C LEU A 88 -3.53 -2.56 5.53
N PHE A 89 -4.12 -3.67 5.95
CA PHE A 89 -3.54 -5.00 5.90
C PHE A 89 -4.23 -5.84 4.82
N LEU A 90 -3.45 -6.36 3.88
CA LEU A 90 -3.96 -7.21 2.81
C LEU A 90 -4.09 -8.65 3.32
N GLU A 91 -5.28 -9.00 3.84
CA GLU A 91 -5.58 -10.37 4.27
C GLU A 91 -5.84 -11.27 3.07
N THR A 92 -4.78 -11.93 2.64
CA THR A 92 -4.79 -12.72 1.40
C THR A 92 -5.38 -14.12 1.56
N GLY A 93 -5.63 -14.57 2.78
CA GLY A 93 -5.97 -15.96 3.11
C GLY A 93 -4.81 -16.94 2.90
N LYS A 94 -3.55 -16.41 2.79
CA LYS A 94 -2.34 -17.21 2.52
C LYS A 94 -1.15 -16.77 3.37
N HIS A 95 -1.40 -16.09 4.47
CA HIS A 95 -0.35 -15.72 5.42
C HIS A 95 0.13 -16.93 6.24
N PHE A 96 1.32 -16.83 6.81
CA PHE A 96 1.71 -17.67 7.93
C PHE A 96 0.84 -17.34 9.15
N ALA A 97 0.56 -18.32 10.00
CA ALA A 97 -0.14 -18.09 11.27
C ALA A 97 0.63 -17.08 12.14
N GLU A 98 1.95 -17.22 12.17
CA GLU A 98 2.86 -16.32 12.90
C GLU A 98 2.80 -14.87 12.42
N THR A 99 2.47 -14.62 11.14
CA THR A 99 2.26 -13.25 10.65
C THR A 99 0.96 -12.65 11.18
N LEU A 100 -0.11 -13.43 11.29
CA LEU A 100 -1.37 -12.97 11.83
C LEU A 100 -1.27 -12.73 13.35
N GLU A 101 -0.61 -13.62 14.09
CA GLU A 101 -0.33 -13.45 15.51
C GLU A 101 0.54 -12.21 15.77
N TYR A 102 1.61 -12.04 14.99
CA TYR A 102 2.49 -10.87 15.08
C TYR A 102 1.77 -9.56 14.73
N ARG A 103 0.86 -9.58 13.76
CA ARG A 103 0.01 -8.43 13.46
C ARG A 103 -0.81 -8.03 14.70
N ASP A 104 -1.46 -8.98 15.32
CA ASP A 104 -2.34 -8.73 16.47
C ASP A 104 -1.52 -8.25 17.69
N GLU A 105 -0.35 -8.84 17.94
CA GLU A 105 0.62 -8.38 18.95
C GLU A 105 1.06 -6.92 18.71
N LEU A 106 1.44 -6.58 17.47
CA LEU A 106 1.86 -5.21 17.14
C LEU A 106 0.73 -4.19 17.28
N VAL A 107 -0.49 -4.55 16.86
CA VAL A 107 -1.65 -3.69 17.00
C VAL A 107 -1.91 -3.37 18.47
N GLU A 108 -1.90 -4.37 19.33
CA GLU A 108 -2.09 -4.20 20.77
C GLU A 108 -0.94 -3.40 21.41
N ARG A 109 0.31 -3.83 21.17
CA ARG A 109 1.50 -3.24 21.79
C ARG A 109 1.72 -1.77 21.39
N LEU A 110 1.42 -1.41 20.15
CA LEU A 110 1.58 -0.06 19.64
C LEU A 110 0.32 0.81 19.80
N GLY A 111 -0.78 0.24 20.30
CA GLY A 111 -2.04 0.97 20.47
C GLY A 111 -2.68 1.44 19.16
N LEU A 112 -2.46 0.70 18.06
CA LEU A 112 -3.06 1.03 16.77
C LEU A 112 -4.56 0.76 16.81
N SER A 113 -5.37 1.79 16.64
CA SER A 113 -6.83 1.71 16.84
C SER A 113 -7.64 1.54 15.55
N ASN A 114 -7.00 1.58 14.38
CA ASN A 114 -7.69 1.60 13.09
C ASN A 114 -7.03 0.64 12.06
N LEU A 115 -7.01 -0.65 12.40
CA LEU A 115 -6.59 -1.70 11.48
C LEU A 115 -7.75 -2.09 10.56
N LEU A 116 -7.52 -2.04 9.25
CA LEU A 116 -8.45 -2.44 8.20
C LEU A 116 -7.92 -3.66 7.46
N ASN A 117 -8.57 -4.82 7.68
CA ASN A 117 -8.26 -6.06 6.98
C ASN A 117 -8.94 -6.04 5.60
N LEU A 118 -8.14 -5.98 4.54
CA LEU A 118 -8.60 -5.97 3.16
C LEU A 118 -8.58 -7.38 2.60
N THR A 119 -9.76 -7.95 2.40
CA THR A 119 -9.92 -9.29 1.82
C THR A 119 -10.15 -9.22 0.31
N PRO A 120 -9.74 -10.25 -0.44
CA PRO A 120 -10.11 -10.39 -1.85
C PRO A 120 -11.62 -10.58 -1.99
N ASP A 121 -12.13 -10.24 -3.17
CA ASP A 121 -13.55 -10.44 -3.50
C ASP A 121 -13.87 -11.94 -3.60
N ALA A 122 -14.92 -12.37 -2.92
CA ALA A 122 -15.28 -13.79 -2.84
C ALA A 122 -15.74 -14.37 -4.19
N ALA A 123 -16.46 -13.57 -5.00
CA ALA A 123 -16.92 -14.00 -6.32
C ALA A 123 -15.74 -14.11 -7.29
N GLU A 124 -14.78 -13.17 -7.20
CA GLU A 124 -13.56 -13.22 -8.00
C GLU A 124 -12.66 -14.40 -7.60
N LEU A 125 -12.55 -14.72 -6.31
CA LEU A 125 -11.84 -15.92 -5.86
C LEU A 125 -12.50 -17.19 -6.39
N ALA A 126 -13.81 -17.32 -6.30
CA ALA A 126 -14.54 -18.47 -6.83
C ALA A 126 -14.36 -18.62 -8.34
N ALA A 127 -14.33 -17.52 -9.09
CA ALA A 127 -14.19 -17.55 -10.53
C ALA A 127 -12.76 -17.80 -11.02
N LYS A 128 -11.74 -17.26 -10.31
CA LYS A 128 -10.34 -17.20 -10.79
C LYS A 128 -9.35 -18.02 -9.97
N ASP A 129 -9.70 -18.48 -8.77
CA ASP A 129 -8.82 -19.26 -7.87
C ASP A 129 -9.65 -20.19 -6.95
N GLU A 130 -10.62 -20.92 -7.51
CA GLU A 130 -11.53 -21.81 -6.79
C GLU A 130 -10.77 -22.84 -5.93
N SER A 131 -9.70 -23.44 -6.49
CA SER A 131 -8.85 -24.38 -5.77
C SER A 131 -7.95 -23.74 -4.72
N GLY A 132 -7.78 -22.40 -4.74
CA GLY A 132 -6.81 -21.69 -3.93
C GLY A 132 -5.35 -21.93 -4.33
N LEU A 133 -5.07 -22.54 -5.48
CA LEU A 133 -3.73 -22.94 -5.93
C LEU A 133 -3.16 -22.05 -7.04
N ARG A 134 -3.82 -20.95 -7.40
CA ARG A 134 -3.36 -20.05 -8.47
C ARG A 134 -1.91 -19.56 -8.28
N TRP A 135 -1.48 -19.38 -7.02
CA TRP A 135 -0.11 -18.99 -6.69
C TRP A 135 0.96 -19.93 -7.28
N SER A 136 0.63 -21.21 -7.53
CA SER A 136 1.57 -22.23 -7.98
C SER A 136 1.79 -22.28 -9.50
N TYR A 137 0.93 -21.61 -10.29
CA TYR A 137 1.03 -21.55 -11.74
C TYR A 137 0.89 -20.14 -12.32
N ASP A 138 0.26 -19.22 -11.60
CA ASP A 138 0.09 -17.82 -11.96
C ASP A 138 0.22 -16.93 -10.71
N PRO A 139 1.44 -16.68 -10.22
CA PRO A 139 1.67 -15.86 -9.02
C PRO A 139 1.31 -14.39 -9.23
N ASP A 140 1.34 -13.89 -10.47
CA ASP A 140 0.94 -12.51 -10.78
C ASP A 140 -0.58 -12.35 -10.66
N GLY A 141 -1.35 -13.21 -11.31
CA GLY A 141 -2.80 -13.20 -11.17
C GLY A 141 -3.29 -13.52 -9.75
N CYS A 142 -2.56 -14.36 -9.00
CA CYS A 142 -2.84 -14.56 -7.58
C CYS A 142 -2.64 -13.26 -6.77
N CYS A 143 -1.54 -12.53 -7.01
CA CYS A 143 -1.30 -11.23 -6.36
C CYS A 143 -2.31 -10.18 -6.80
N GLU A 144 -2.72 -10.18 -8.07
CA GLU A 144 -3.71 -9.26 -8.61
C GLU A 144 -5.03 -9.35 -7.83
N ILE A 145 -5.63 -10.54 -7.76
CA ILE A 145 -6.92 -10.73 -7.10
C ILE A 145 -6.86 -10.62 -5.58
N ARG A 146 -5.71 -10.98 -4.95
CA ARG A 146 -5.59 -11.03 -3.49
C ARG A 146 -4.94 -9.80 -2.88
N LYS A 147 -4.30 -8.94 -3.67
CA LYS A 147 -3.55 -7.77 -3.16
C LYS A 147 -3.86 -6.51 -3.95
N VAL A 148 -3.60 -6.50 -5.26
CA VAL A 148 -3.67 -5.28 -6.07
C VAL A 148 -5.09 -4.71 -6.07
N LYS A 149 -6.08 -5.51 -6.45
CA LYS A 149 -7.49 -5.09 -6.52
C LYS A 149 -8.07 -4.68 -5.15
N PRO A 150 -7.90 -5.47 -4.06
CA PRO A 150 -8.35 -5.04 -2.73
C PRO A 150 -7.72 -3.73 -2.26
N LEU A 151 -6.40 -3.55 -2.51
CA LEU A 151 -5.70 -2.33 -2.14
C LEU A 151 -6.19 -1.13 -2.95
N ALA A 152 -6.33 -1.27 -4.27
CA ALA A 152 -6.81 -0.21 -5.14
C ALA A 152 -8.21 0.29 -4.72
N ARG A 153 -9.13 -0.64 -4.41
CA ARG A 153 -10.46 -0.29 -3.88
C ARG A 153 -10.39 0.49 -2.58
N ALA A 154 -9.58 0.04 -1.63
CA ALA A 154 -9.44 0.70 -0.34
C ALA A 154 -8.80 2.09 -0.47
N LEU A 155 -7.76 2.21 -1.30
CA LEU A 155 -7.04 3.46 -1.51
C LEU A 155 -7.85 4.52 -2.29
N GLY A 156 -8.95 4.17 -2.95
CA GLY A 156 -9.82 5.13 -3.64
C GLY A 156 -10.37 6.24 -2.73
N GLY A 157 -10.43 6.02 -1.41
CA GLY A 157 -10.87 7.00 -0.41
C GLY A 157 -9.75 7.85 0.19
N PHE A 158 -8.49 7.71 -0.27
CA PHE A 158 -7.32 8.39 0.31
C PHE A 158 -6.55 9.19 -0.75
N ASP A 159 -5.96 10.29 -0.33
CA ASP A 159 -5.16 11.19 -1.15
C ASP A 159 -3.70 10.76 -1.19
N ALA A 160 -3.25 10.02 -0.17
CA ALA A 160 -1.90 9.48 -0.09
C ALA A 160 -1.85 8.14 0.63
N SER A 161 -0.80 7.37 0.35
CA SER A 161 -0.47 6.12 1.06
C SER A 161 0.96 6.13 1.60
N ILE A 162 1.14 5.70 2.85
CA ILE A 162 2.47 5.50 3.46
C ILE A 162 2.90 4.06 3.26
N THR A 163 4.16 3.86 2.84
CA THR A 163 4.76 2.52 2.65
C THR A 163 6.11 2.40 3.35
N GLY A 164 6.45 1.17 3.73
CA GLY A 164 7.72 0.85 4.41
C GLY A 164 8.86 0.47 3.45
N ARG A 165 8.84 0.97 2.20
CA ARG A 165 9.92 0.70 1.24
C ARG A 165 11.20 1.40 1.66
N LYS A 166 12.33 0.72 1.44
CA LYS A 166 13.68 1.23 1.70
C LYS A 166 14.54 0.99 0.45
N ALA A 167 15.42 1.94 0.13
CA ALA A 167 16.24 1.91 -1.07
C ALA A 167 17.11 0.64 -1.16
N PHE A 168 17.67 0.20 -0.04
CA PHE A 168 18.59 -0.96 0.00
C PHE A 168 17.91 -2.31 -0.24
N GLN A 169 16.55 -2.41 -0.17
CA GLN A 169 15.87 -3.70 -0.22
C GLN A 169 15.79 -4.33 -1.60
N ALA A 170 15.89 -3.56 -2.67
CA ALA A 170 15.87 -4.05 -4.05
C ALA A 170 16.42 -2.98 -5.01
N SER A 171 17.02 -3.41 -6.11
CA SER A 171 17.50 -2.50 -7.17
C SER A 171 16.41 -1.60 -7.73
N THR A 172 15.18 -2.12 -7.83
CA THR A 172 13.99 -1.37 -8.25
C THR A 172 13.62 -0.22 -7.32
N ARG A 173 14.19 -0.18 -6.10
CA ARG A 173 13.91 0.82 -5.07
C ARG A 173 15.04 1.80 -4.83
N ALA A 174 16.24 1.57 -5.44
CA ALA A 174 17.47 2.32 -5.15
C ALA A 174 17.34 3.85 -5.36
N HIS A 175 16.46 4.28 -6.24
CA HIS A 175 16.28 5.69 -6.61
C HIS A 175 14.86 6.21 -6.30
N LEU A 176 14.08 5.50 -5.49
CA LEU A 176 12.76 5.97 -5.11
C LEU A 176 12.86 7.22 -4.22
N PRO A 177 12.10 8.29 -4.52
CA PRO A 177 12.05 9.45 -3.66
C PRO A 177 11.18 9.18 -2.41
N ARG A 178 11.26 10.09 -1.46
CA ARG A 178 10.42 10.04 -0.26
C ARG A 178 8.95 10.29 -0.55
N PHE A 179 8.66 11.20 -1.49
CA PHE A 179 7.33 11.48 -2.02
C PHE A 179 7.33 11.23 -3.53
N GLU A 180 6.39 10.44 -4.02
CA GLU A 180 6.20 10.17 -5.44
C GLU A 180 4.72 10.05 -5.77
N LEU A 181 4.34 10.24 -7.03
CA LEU A 181 3.00 9.89 -7.48
C LEU A 181 2.83 8.37 -7.54
N ASP A 182 1.68 7.90 -7.09
CA ASP A 182 1.29 6.50 -7.25
C ASP A 182 0.90 6.26 -8.71
N ARG A 183 1.78 5.64 -9.46
CA ARG A 183 1.58 5.37 -10.89
C ARG A 183 0.42 4.39 -11.19
N SER A 184 -0.14 3.76 -10.15
CA SER A 184 -1.35 2.93 -10.28
C SER A 184 -2.64 3.73 -10.14
N ASP A 185 -2.55 5.04 -9.84
CA ASP A 185 -3.68 5.93 -9.62
C ASP A 185 -3.66 7.11 -10.60
N SER A 186 -4.69 7.22 -11.43
CA SER A 186 -4.82 8.33 -12.38
C SER A 186 -5.30 9.64 -11.75
N ALA A 187 -5.80 9.58 -10.50
CA ALA A 187 -6.30 10.76 -9.78
C ALA A 187 -5.22 11.52 -9.03
N GLY A 188 -3.93 11.14 -9.16
CA GLY A 188 -2.81 11.86 -8.56
C GLY A 188 -2.62 11.59 -7.07
N ARG A 189 -2.80 10.34 -6.61
CA ARG A 189 -2.48 9.95 -5.23
C ARG A 189 -0.97 9.99 -4.99
N LEU A 190 -0.55 10.45 -3.80
CA LEU A 190 0.85 10.35 -3.38
C LEU A 190 1.17 8.98 -2.76
N LYS A 191 2.40 8.55 -2.97
CA LYS A 191 3.02 7.45 -2.25
C LYS A 191 4.20 7.97 -1.44
N ILE A 192 4.19 7.73 -0.13
CA ILE A 192 5.11 8.33 0.83
C ILE A 192 5.97 7.23 1.45
N ASN A 193 7.28 7.41 1.43
CA ASN A 193 8.29 6.46 1.91
C ASN A 193 9.12 7.11 3.02
N PRO A 194 8.63 7.23 4.28
CA PRO A 194 9.30 8.00 5.31
C PRO A 194 10.70 7.52 5.69
N ILE A 195 10.94 6.21 5.53
CA ILE A 195 12.18 5.52 5.88
C ILE A 195 12.95 5.02 4.64
N ILE A 196 12.79 5.70 3.50
CA ILE A 196 13.39 5.26 2.22
C ILE A 196 14.92 5.23 2.28
N ASP A 197 15.53 6.14 3.01
CA ASP A 197 16.97 6.35 3.20
C ASP A 197 17.57 5.50 4.34
N TRP A 198 16.75 4.80 5.13
CA TRP A 198 17.22 3.93 6.19
C TRP A 198 17.88 2.66 5.63
N ASN A 199 18.99 2.24 6.23
CA ASN A 199 19.66 0.99 5.91
C ASN A 199 19.35 -0.11 6.95
N ALA A 200 19.90 -1.31 6.75
CA ALA A 200 19.67 -2.45 7.65
C ALA A 200 20.14 -2.20 9.08
N ALA A 201 21.25 -1.45 9.26
CA ALA A 201 21.76 -1.13 10.60
C ALA A 201 20.85 -0.13 11.32
N ASP A 202 20.25 0.83 10.60
CA ASP A 202 19.27 1.77 11.18
C ASP A 202 18.03 1.03 11.67
N ILE A 203 17.53 0.08 10.87
CA ILE A 203 16.39 -0.77 11.24
C ILE A 203 16.73 -1.60 12.50
N ALA A 204 17.87 -2.29 12.50
CA ALA A 204 18.28 -3.12 13.63
C ALA A 204 18.45 -2.29 14.91
N ARG A 205 19.11 -1.13 14.82
CA ARG A 205 19.28 -0.19 15.94
C ARG A 205 17.91 0.23 16.50
N TYR A 206 16.98 0.61 15.64
CA TYR A 206 15.63 1.07 16.03
C TYR A 206 14.85 -0.04 16.76
N PHE A 207 14.94 -1.29 16.32
CA PHE A 207 14.34 -2.42 17.04
C PHE A 207 14.85 -2.52 18.47
N VAL A 208 16.17 -2.40 18.66
CA VAL A 208 16.80 -2.48 19.98
C VAL A 208 16.45 -1.28 20.87
N GLU A 209 16.55 -0.06 20.32
CA GLU A 209 16.30 1.20 21.05
C GLU A 209 14.85 1.30 21.58
N HIS A 210 13.89 0.72 20.84
CA HIS A 210 12.47 0.79 21.18
C HIS A 210 11.89 -0.53 21.66
N ASP A 211 12.74 -1.54 21.92
CA ASP A 211 12.33 -2.87 22.39
C ASP A 211 11.17 -3.44 21.54
N LEU A 212 11.27 -3.33 20.22
CA LEU A 212 10.21 -3.81 19.34
C LEU A 212 10.26 -5.34 19.20
N PRO A 213 9.11 -6.03 19.18
CA PRO A 213 9.07 -7.46 18.98
C PRO A 213 9.52 -7.81 17.56
N ALA A 214 10.41 -8.79 17.44
CA ALA A 214 10.79 -9.32 16.14
C ALA A 214 9.73 -10.31 15.62
N HIS A 215 9.50 -10.32 14.30
CA HIS A 215 8.61 -11.32 13.72
C HIS A 215 9.16 -12.75 13.96
N PRO A 216 8.34 -13.70 14.48
CA PRO A 216 8.83 -15.03 14.92
C PRO A 216 9.56 -15.81 13.83
N LEU A 217 9.16 -15.66 12.58
CA LEU A 217 9.79 -16.34 11.43
C LEU A 217 11.21 -15.86 11.13
N VAL A 218 11.62 -14.67 11.58
CA VAL A 218 12.99 -14.17 11.36
C VAL A 218 14.02 -15.12 12.01
N ALA A 219 13.78 -15.54 13.24
CA ALA A 219 14.62 -16.51 13.94
C ALA A 219 14.64 -17.90 13.27
N GLN A 220 13.64 -18.18 12.45
CA GLN A 220 13.50 -19.44 11.71
C GLN A 220 14.15 -19.38 10.32
N GLY A 221 14.81 -18.27 9.94
CA GLY A 221 15.50 -18.10 8.67
C GLY A 221 14.66 -17.47 7.54
N TYR A 222 13.62 -16.72 7.87
CA TYR A 222 12.80 -15.96 6.91
C TYR A 222 13.05 -14.45 7.05
N PRO A 223 14.09 -13.88 6.44
CA PRO A 223 14.42 -12.46 6.57
C PRO A 223 13.46 -11.53 5.80
N SER A 224 12.71 -12.06 4.84
CA SER A 224 11.69 -11.33 4.07
C SER A 224 10.42 -12.17 4.01
N ILE A 225 9.32 -11.67 4.57
CA ILE A 225 8.09 -12.42 4.80
C ILE A 225 6.95 -11.87 3.95
N GLY A 226 6.18 -12.77 3.36
CA GLY A 226 4.95 -12.49 2.63
C GLY A 226 3.98 -13.65 2.75
N CYS A 227 3.22 -13.99 1.68
CA CYS A 227 2.37 -15.17 1.69
C CYS A 227 3.20 -16.44 1.89
N SER A 228 2.71 -17.37 2.71
CA SER A 228 3.38 -18.63 3.04
C SER A 228 3.83 -19.42 1.81
N PRO A 229 2.99 -19.66 0.78
CA PRO A 229 3.41 -20.44 -0.38
C PRO A 229 4.44 -19.71 -1.28
N CYS A 230 4.65 -18.39 -1.08
CA CYS A 230 5.59 -17.59 -1.88
C CYS A 230 6.81 -17.15 -1.07
N THR A 231 7.10 -17.80 0.08
CA THR A 231 8.18 -17.38 0.98
C THR A 231 8.92 -18.60 1.49
N ASN A 232 10.22 -18.68 1.19
CA ASN A 232 11.12 -19.73 1.62
C ASN A 232 12.20 -19.19 2.55
N LYS A 233 12.84 -20.09 3.32
CA LYS A 233 14.00 -19.77 4.12
C LYS A 233 15.16 -19.36 3.23
N VAL A 234 16.02 -18.49 3.77
CA VAL A 234 17.19 -17.96 3.09
C VAL A 234 18.43 -18.40 3.85
N ALA A 235 19.45 -18.83 3.12
CA ALA A 235 20.73 -19.21 3.72
C ALA A 235 21.41 -17.97 4.35
N PRO A 236 22.13 -18.11 5.47
CA PRO A 236 22.88 -17.01 6.08
C PRO A 236 23.80 -16.34 5.06
N GLY A 237 23.75 -15.01 4.99
CA GLY A 237 24.58 -14.21 4.07
C GLY A 237 24.06 -14.07 2.63
N ALA A 238 23.00 -14.79 2.26
CA ALA A 238 22.35 -14.59 0.96
C ALA A 238 21.44 -13.35 0.97
N ASP A 239 21.02 -12.91 -0.22
CA ASP A 239 20.06 -11.81 -0.35
C ASP A 239 18.79 -12.12 0.45
N PRO A 240 18.37 -11.27 1.40
CA PRO A 240 17.18 -11.48 2.22
C PRO A 240 15.90 -11.72 1.43
N ARG A 241 15.82 -11.25 0.18
CA ARG A 241 14.64 -11.43 -0.68
C ARG A 241 14.73 -12.64 -1.61
N SER A 242 15.86 -13.36 -1.67
CA SER A 242 16.03 -14.55 -2.52
C SER A 242 15.05 -15.69 -2.19
N GLY A 243 14.48 -15.70 -0.99
CA GLY A 243 13.42 -16.64 -0.60
C GLY A 243 12.03 -16.29 -1.14
N ARG A 244 11.85 -15.13 -1.79
CA ARG A 244 10.55 -14.70 -2.30
C ARG A 244 10.36 -15.17 -3.74
N TRP A 245 9.19 -15.79 -4.01
CA TRP A 245 8.82 -16.32 -5.33
C TRP A 245 9.92 -17.21 -5.97
N SER A 246 10.58 -18.03 -5.17
CA SER A 246 11.64 -18.93 -5.67
C SER A 246 11.12 -19.76 -6.84
N GLY A 247 11.89 -19.75 -7.95
CA GLY A 247 11.53 -20.44 -9.19
C GLY A 247 10.69 -19.59 -10.17
N TRP A 248 10.41 -18.33 -9.84
CA TRP A 248 9.69 -17.39 -10.68
C TRP A 248 10.54 -16.16 -11.00
N ASP A 249 10.40 -15.64 -12.21
CA ASP A 249 10.96 -14.33 -12.58
C ASP A 249 10.07 -13.21 -12.02
N LYS A 250 10.04 -13.08 -10.68
CA LYS A 250 9.21 -12.13 -9.96
C LYS A 250 9.95 -11.57 -8.75
N THR A 251 10.02 -10.24 -8.65
CA THR A 251 10.72 -9.52 -7.57
C THR A 251 9.77 -8.72 -6.67
N GLU A 252 8.58 -8.37 -7.16
CA GLU A 252 7.59 -7.57 -6.43
C GLU A 252 6.17 -8.15 -6.57
N CYS A 253 5.30 -7.83 -5.62
CA CYS A 253 3.94 -8.37 -5.57
C CYS A 253 2.89 -7.60 -6.41
N GLY A 254 3.32 -6.62 -7.19
CA GLY A 254 2.45 -5.83 -8.06
C GLY A 254 1.82 -4.59 -7.42
N ILE A 255 1.65 -4.52 -6.09
CA ILE A 255 1.05 -3.35 -5.41
C ILE A 255 1.84 -2.04 -5.57
N HIS A 256 3.06 -2.12 -6.07
CA HIS A 256 3.94 -0.96 -6.30
C HIS A 256 4.24 -0.74 -7.79
N LEU A 257 3.76 -1.60 -8.66
CA LEU A 257 3.93 -1.46 -10.10
C LEU A 257 2.87 -0.51 -10.69
N PRO A 258 3.15 0.13 -11.83
CA PRO A 258 2.10 0.82 -12.61
C PRO A 258 0.96 -0.17 -12.86
N GLY A 259 -0.29 0.31 -12.80
CA GLY A 259 -1.46 -0.53 -12.98
C GLY A 259 -1.32 -1.38 -14.25
N GLN A 260 -1.31 -2.69 -14.08
CA GLN A 260 -1.55 -3.58 -15.20
C GLN A 260 -3.02 -3.39 -15.54
N THR A 261 -3.28 -2.81 -16.72
CA THR A 261 -4.61 -2.88 -17.33
C THR A 261 -5.00 -4.34 -17.42
N ASP A 262 -6.26 -4.65 -17.10
CA ASP A 262 -6.81 -5.99 -17.20
C ASP A 262 -6.28 -6.70 -18.46
N THR A 263 -5.43 -7.71 -18.24
CA THR A 263 -5.00 -8.62 -19.33
C THR A 263 -6.08 -9.68 -19.56
N ASP A 264 -7.34 -9.26 -19.63
CA ASP A 264 -8.40 -10.11 -20.20
C ASP A 264 -8.35 -10.14 -21.74
N ASP A 265 -7.43 -9.37 -22.34
CA ASP A 265 -7.06 -9.47 -23.76
C ASP A 265 -5.89 -10.45 -23.97
N LEU A 266 -6.10 -11.72 -23.68
CA LEU A 266 -5.34 -12.76 -24.35
C LEU A 266 -5.73 -12.75 -25.83
N PRO A 267 -4.77 -12.71 -26.78
CA PRO A 267 -5.11 -12.75 -28.18
C PRO A 267 -5.94 -14.00 -28.48
N PRO A 268 -7.02 -13.89 -29.28
CA PRO A 268 -7.86 -15.04 -29.59
C PRO A 268 -7.01 -16.13 -30.24
N GLY A 269 -6.89 -17.28 -29.59
CA GLY A 269 -6.14 -18.44 -30.09
C GLY A 269 -5.01 -18.95 -29.21
N PHE A 270 -4.81 -18.42 -28.01
CA PHE A 270 -3.83 -19.00 -27.06
C PHE A 270 -4.47 -20.16 -26.31
N GLU A 271 -4.22 -21.40 -26.78
CA GLU A 271 -4.49 -22.61 -26.01
C GLU A 271 -3.26 -22.92 -25.14
N PRO A 272 -3.42 -23.08 -23.79
CA PRO A 272 -2.31 -23.55 -22.96
C PRO A 272 -1.95 -24.98 -23.37
N ALA A 273 -0.69 -25.20 -23.73
CA ALA A 273 -0.17 -26.55 -23.93
C ALA A 273 -0.15 -27.29 -22.58
N PHE A 274 -0.84 -28.43 -22.53
CA PHE A 274 -0.82 -29.37 -21.41
C PHE A 274 0.50 -30.14 -21.40
#